data_78fa9dce30ea17873222bd71ae814b63
#
_entry.id   78fa9dce30ea17873222bd71ae814b63
#
_cell.length_a   1.000
_cell.length_b   1.000
_cell.length_c   1.000
_cell.angle_alpha   90.00
_cell.angle_beta   90.00
_cell.angle_gamma   90.00
#
_symmetry.space_group_name_H-M   'P 1'
#
loop_
_entity.id
_entity.type
_entity.pdbx_description
1 polymer ?
#
loop_
_entity_poly.entity_id
_entity_poly.type
_entity_poly.pdbx_seq_one_letter_code
_entity_poly.pdbx_strand_id
1 'polypeptide(L)'
;MQLTINNRAHDADVAPEMPLLWVLRDALGMTGTKFGCGIAQCGACTVHIDGVATRSCVTPAGSVGAKKVTTIEGLSPNGDHPLQKAWIAGGVPQCGYCQSGQIMTAAALLTKTPKPNRKQIVDAMSGNICRCGTYHQIVAAIESAAGTSAKPGTKAAPAAAKPAAKKA
;
A
#
# COMPACT_ATOMS: atom_id res chain seq x y z
N MET A 1 19.96 -12.27 12.43
CA MET A 1 20.27 -10.84 12.17
C MET A 1 19.25 -9.96 12.85
N GLN A 2 19.66 -8.79 13.36
CA GLN A 2 18.74 -7.86 14.03
C GLN A 2 18.22 -6.82 13.05
N LEU A 3 16.90 -6.62 13.03
CA LEU A 3 16.21 -5.62 12.22
C LEU A 3 15.28 -4.77 13.09
N THR A 4 15.22 -3.47 12.84
CA THR A 4 14.25 -2.59 13.50
C THR A 4 13.00 -2.45 12.63
N ILE A 5 11.90 -3.11 13.01
CA ILE A 5 10.66 -3.13 12.25
C ILE A 5 9.52 -2.60 13.12
N ASN A 6 8.77 -1.62 12.63
CA ASN A 6 7.66 -0.99 13.34
C ASN A 6 8.07 -0.50 14.75
N ASN A 7 9.26 0.12 14.84
CA ASN A 7 9.89 0.61 16.08
C ASN A 7 10.21 -0.47 17.12
N ARG A 8 10.28 -1.74 16.73
CA ARG A 8 10.70 -2.86 17.60
C ARG A 8 11.88 -3.57 16.98
N ALA A 9 12.81 -4.01 17.84
CA ALA A 9 13.91 -4.89 17.42
C ALA A 9 13.36 -6.32 17.25
N HIS A 10 13.74 -6.94 16.14
CA HIS A 10 13.41 -8.32 15.81
C HIS A 10 14.68 -9.06 15.46
N ASP A 11 14.88 -10.22 16.08
CA ASP A 11 15.92 -11.15 15.66
C ASP A 11 15.35 -12.15 14.67
N ALA A 12 15.93 -12.19 13.47
CA ALA A 12 15.56 -13.13 12.44
C ALA A 12 16.76 -14.02 12.09
N ASP A 13 16.60 -15.32 12.24
CA ASP A 13 17.61 -16.30 11.81
C ASP A 13 17.40 -16.61 10.32
N VAL A 14 17.94 -15.72 9.50
CA VAL A 14 17.79 -15.76 8.04
C VAL A 14 19.08 -15.34 7.35
N ALA A 15 19.29 -15.82 6.12
CA ALA A 15 20.43 -15.40 5.30
C ALA A 15 20.30 -13.89 4.95
N PRO A 16 21.41 -13.13 4.96
CA PRO A 16 21.38 -11.69 4.64
C PRO A 16 20.86 -11.36 3.25
N GLU A 17 21.01 -12.29 2.32
CA GLU A 17 20.55 -12.18 0.91
C GLU A 17 19.06 -12.40 0.77
N MET A 18 18.38 -12.97 1.78
CA MET A 18 16.95 -13.21 1.73
C MET A 18 16.21 -11.88 1.49
N PRO A 19 15.28 -11.82 0.51
CA PRO A 19 14.46 -10.63 0.31
C PRO A 19 13.70 -10.25 1.59
N LEU A 20 13.72 -8.98 1.94
CA LEU A 20 13.05 -8.44 3.14
C LEU A 20 11.58 -8.85 3.21
N LEU A 21 10.91 -8.99 2.06
CA LEU A 21 9.53 -9.45 1.97
C LEU A 21 9.32 -10.79 2.68
N TRP A 22 10.20 -11.77 2.46
CA TRP A 22 10.06 -13.10 3.06
C TRP A 22 10.44 -13.11 4.54
N VAL A 23 11.41 -12.27 4.93
CA VAL A 23 11.70 -12.07 6.35
C VAL A 23 10.46 -11.54 7.07
N LEU A 24 9.78 -10.54 6.52
CA LEU A 24 8.56 -10.00 7.11
C LEU A 24 7.45 -11.04 7.18
N ARG A 25 7.19 -11.75 6.09
CA ARG A 25 6.03 -12.64 5.97
C ARG A 25 6.23 -13.99 6.66
N ASP A 26 7.37 -14.63 6.38
CA ASP A 26 7.59 -16.03 6.76
C ASP A 26 8.32 -16.16 8.09
N ALA A 27 9.36 -15.35 8.33
CA ALA A 27 10.11 -15.41 9.58
C ALA A 27 9.41 -14.65 10.72
N LEU A 28 8.75 -13.52 10.44
CA LEU A 28 8.15 -12.65 11.45
C LEU A 28 6.61 -12.67 11.44
N GLY A 29 5.97 -13.38 10.52
CA GLY A 29 4.50 -13.50 10.45
C GLY A 29 3.75 -12.23 10.08
N MET A 30 4.45 -11.19 9.59
CA MET A 30 3.85 -9.91 9.18
C MET A 30 3.30 -10.01 7.75
N THR A 31 2.08 -10.53 7.59
CA THR A 31 1.50 -10.90 6.30
C THR A 31 0.80 -9.76 5.56
N GLY A 32 0.72 -8.56 6.13
CA GLY A 32 0.12 -7.39 5.51
C GLY A 32 0.86 -6.93 4.25
N THR A 33 2.19 -7.00 4.23
CA THR A 33 3.01 -6.80 3.04
C THR A 33 2.83 -7.98 2.09
N LYS A 34 2.52 -7.75 0.80
CA LYS A 34 2.11 -8.80 -0.15
C LYS A 34 3.17 -9.08 -1.21
N PHE A 35 3.30 -10.36 -1.59
CA PHE A 35 4.05 -10.77 -2.78
C PHE A 35 3.18 -10.63 -4.03
N GLY A 36 3.74 -10.09 -5.12
CA GLY A 36 3.07 -10.04 -6.42
C GLY A 36 4.02 -10.46 -7.54
N CYS A 37 4.82 -9.53 -8.08
CA CYS A 37 5.69 -9.81 -9.23
C CYS A 37 7.08 -10.36 -8.89
N GLY A 38 7.61 -10.10 -7.69
CA GLY A 38 8.98 -10.48 -7.29
C GLY A 38 10.10 -9.67 -7.96
N ILE A 39 9.80 -8.70 -8.82
CA ILE A 39 10.73 -7.91 -9.63
C ILE A 39 10.54 -6.40 -9.50
N ALA A 40 10.03 -5.94 -8.36
CA ALA A 40 9.83 -4.54 -7.99
C ALA A 40 8.83 -3.72 -8.84
N GLN A 41 8.04 -4.32 -9.73
CA GLN A 41 7.15 -3.61 -10.66
C GLN A 41 5.73 -3.36 -10.12
N CYS A 42 5.14 -4.32 -9.40
CA CYS A 42 3.71 -4.24 -9.06
C CYS A 42 3.38 -3.41 -7.81
N GLY A 43 4.33 -3.12 -6.96
CA GLY A 43 4.15 -2.30 -5.76
C GLY A 43 3.46 -2.97 -4.56
N ALA A 44 2.97 -4.21 -4.68
CA ALA A 44 2.26 -4.89 -3.58
C ALA A 44 3.12 -5.10 -2.32
N CYS A 45 4.45 -5.20 -2.51
CA CYS A 45 5.43 -5.42 -1.45
C CYS A 45 6.03 -4.13 -0.86
N THR A 46 5.43 -2.98 -1.10
CA THR A 46 5.98 -1.70 -0.62
C THR A 46 5.98 -1.63 0.90
N VAL A 47 7.14 -1.30 1.45
CA VAL A 47 7.37 -0.91 2.84
C VAL A 47 8.09 0.43 2.86
N HIS A 48 8.23 1.07 4.02
CA HIS A 48 9.14 2.19 4.17
C HIS A 48 10.44 1.73 4.80
N ILE A 49 11.57 2.20 4.26
CA ILE A 49 12.88 2.10 4.91
C ILE A 49 13.33 3.54 5.15
N ASP A 50 13.45 3.92 6.42
CA ASP A 50 13.66 5.32 6.86
C ASP A 50 12.69 6.31 6.18
N GLY A 51 11.42 5.94 6.08
CA GLY A 51 10.37 6.76 5.47
C GLY A 51 10.31 6.72 3.93
N VAL A 52 11.26 6.04 3.27
CA VAL A 52 11.29 5.92 1.81
C VAL A 52 10.55 4.68 1.35
N ALA A 53 9.59 4.85 0.44
CA ALA A 53 8.85 3.73 -0.16
C ALA A 53 9.79 2.82 -0.95
N THR A 54 9.91 1.57 -0.52
CA THR A 54 10.87 0.60 -1.04
C THR A 54 10.19 -0.72 -1.36
N ARG A 55 10.63 -1.39 -2.42
CA ARG A 55 10.09 -2.69 -2.86
C ARG A 55 10.82 -3.83 -2.14
N SER A 56 10.20 -4.38 -1.12
CA SER A 56 10.82 -5.40 -0.24
C SER A 56 11.11 -6.74 -0.94
N CYS A 57 10.46 -7.03 -2.07
CA CYS A 57 10.69 -8.29 -2.81
C CYS A 57 12.05 -8.41 -3.49
N VAL A 58 12.76 -7.30 -3.68
CA VAL A 58 14.10 -7.26 -4.29
C VAL A 58 15.15 -6.63 -3.37
N THR A 59 14.78 -6.28 -2.16
CA THR A 59 15.68 -5.67 -1.17
C THR A 59 16.22 -6.77 -0.27
N PRO A 60 17.52 -7.10 -0.31
CA PRO A 60 18.13 -8.05 0.63
C PRO A 60 17.99 -7.54 2.07
N ALA A 61 17.63 -8.42 2.99
CA ALA A 61 17.44 -8.04 4.40
C ALA A 61 18.73 -7.46 5.01
N GLY A 62 19.90 -8.01 4.64
CA GLY A 62 21.20 -7.51 5.09
C GLY A 62 21.50 -6.07 4.66
N SER A 63 20.93 -5.61 3.54
CA SER A 63 21.10 -4.23 3.05
C SER A 63 20.31 -3.18 3.86
N VAL A 64 19.38 -3.63 4.70
CA VAL A 64 18.61 -2.73 5.58
C VAL A 64 19.52 -2.17 6.68
N GLY A 65 20.40 -3.01 7.26
CA GLY A 65 21.32 -2.60 8.31
C GLY A 65 20.58 -2.00 9.52
N ALA A 66 21.05 -0.86 9.99
CA ALA A 66 20.46 -0.15 11.14
C ALA A 66 19.22 0.70 10.79
N LYS A 67 18.77 0.70 9.54
CA LYS A 67 17.61 1.49 9.09
C LYS A 67 16.31 0.94 9.68
N LYS A 68 15.34 1.84 9.84
CA LYS A 68 14.00 1.49 10.35
C LYS A 68 13.09 1.06 9.21
N VAL A 69 12.50 -0.12 9.35
CA VAL A 69 11.45 -0.61 8.44
C VAL A 69 10.08 -0.31 9.04
N THR A 70 9.21 0.27 8.25
CA THR A 70 7.78 0.41 8.60
C THR A 70 6.95 -0.34 7.59
N THR A 71 6.15 -1.28 8.06
CA THR A 71 5.17 -2.04 7.27
C THR A 71 3.77 -1.45 7.42
N ILE A 72 2.78 -2.00 6.70
CA ILE A 72 1.39 -1.55 6.83
C ILE A 72 0.85 -1.73 8.25
N GLU A 73 1.31 -2.75 8.97
CA GLU A 73 0.94 -3.00 10.36
C GLU A 73 1.47 -1.91 11.30
N GLY A 74 2.59 -1.28 10.95
CA GLY A 74 3.23 -0.24 11.75
C GLY A 74 2.93 1.19 11.29
N LEU A 75 2.16 1.36 10.20
CA LEU A 75 1.82 2.68 9.67
C LEU A 75 0.98 3.48 10.69
N SER A 76 0.08 2.80 11.39
CA SER A 76 -0.69 3.35 12.52
C SER A 76 -1.07 2.21 13.46
N PRO A 77 -0.83 2.36 14.79
CA PRO A 77 -1.11 1.30 15.76
C PRO A 77 -2.57 0.84 15.78
N ASN A 78 -3.49 1.74 15.48
CA ASN A 78 -4.94 1.50 15.56
C ASN A 78 -5.61 1.43 14.18
N GLY A 79 -4.84 1.42 13.09
CA GLY A 79 -5.41 1.48 11.73
C GLY A 79 -6.11 2.80 11.40
N ASP A 80 -5.79 3.87 12.11
CA ASP A 80 -6.46 5.18 12.06
C ASP A 80 -5.68 6.24 11.25
N HIS A 81 -4.66 5.84 10.52
CA HIS A 81 -3.95 6.74 9.61
C HIS A 81 -4.94 7.40 8.63
N PRO A 82 -4.80 8.71 8.29
CA PRO A 82 -5.72 9.41 7.39
C PRO A 82 -6.02 8.67 6.08
N LEU A 83 -5.00 8.05 5.48
CA LEU A 83 -5.18 7.22 4.28
C LEU A 83 -6.04 5.99 4.56
N GLN A 84 -5.81 5.26 5.68
CA GLN A 84 -6.60 4.08 6.02
C GLN A 84 -8.08 4.46 6.23
N LYS A 85 -8.35 5.56 6.92
CA LYS A 85 -9.71 6.12 7.07
C LYS A 85 -10.33 6.49 5.71
N ALA A 86 -9.59 7.15 4.84
CA ALA A 86 -10.05 7.52 3.51
C ALA A 86 -10.34 6.28 2.63
N TRP A 87 -9.54 5.22 2.76
CA TRP A 87 -9.77 3.93 2.09
C TRP A 87 -11.08 3.28 2.51
N ILE A 88 -11.35 3.27 3.80
CA ILE A 88 -12.61 2.72 4.36
C ILE A 88 -13.79 3.58 3.91
N ALA A 89 -13.71 4.90 4.08
CA ALA A 89 -14.78 5.82 3.73
C ALA A 89 -15.10 5.81 2.22
N GLY A 90 -14.08 5.62 1.37
CA GLY A 90 -14.21 5.55 -0.08
C GLY A 90 -14.62 4.17 -0.62
N GLY A 91 -14.65 3.13 0.23
CA GLY A 91 -14.92 1.76 -0.22
C GLY A 91 -13.94 1.29 -1.30
N VAL A 92 -12.65 1.67 -1.16
CA VAL A 92 -11.64 1.51 -2.21
C VAL A 92 -11.35 0.07 -2.60
N PRO A 93 -11.22 -0.89 -1.65
CA PRO A 93 -10.82 -2.25 -1.98
C PRO A 93 -11.93 -3.05 -2.70
N GLN A 94 -11.49 -3.91 -3.65
CA GLN A 94 -12.27 -5.07 -4.08
C GLN A 94 -11.65 -6.34 -3.47
N CYS A 95 -10.66 -6.97 -4.13
CA CYS A 95 -10.00 -8.15 -3.56
C CYS A 95 -9.09 -7.82 -2.35
N GLY A 96 -8.67 -6.59 -2.19
CA GLY A 96 -7.83 -6.12 -1.08
C GLY A 96 -6.33 -6.40 -1.23
N TYR A 97 -5.90 -7.23 -2.18
CA TYR A 97 -4.53 -7.75 -2.23
C TYR A 97 -3.44 -6.67 -2.40
N CYS A 98 -3.65 -5.69 -3.27
CA CYS A 98 -2.66 -4.63 -3.53
C CYS A 98 -2.74 -3.46 -2.54
N GLN A 99 -3.74 -3.42 -1.66
CA GLN A 99 -4.09 -2.19 -0.94
C GLN A 99 -3.04 -1.77 0.10
N SER A 100 -2.38 -2.72 0.76
CA SER A 100 -1.26 -2.39 1.66
C SER A 100 -0.16 -1.63 0.93
N GLY A 101 0.27 -2.13 -0.23
CA GLY A 101 1.27 -1.46 -1.06
C GLY A 101 0.80 -0.10 -1.59
N GLN A 102 -0.48 0.02 -1.97
CA GLN A 102 -1.07 1.29 -2.39
C GLN A 102 -1.03 2.33 -1.26
N ILE A 103 -1.47 1.96 -0.06
CA ILE A 103 -1.47 2.85 1.11
C ILE A 103 -0.05 3.24 1.50
N MET A 104 0.91 2.31 1.53
CA MET A 104 2.29 2.60 1.87
C MET A 104 2.94 3.56 0.86
N THR A 105 2.69 3.38 -0.45
CA THR A 105 3.18 4.31 -1.47
C THR A 105 2.55 5.70 -1.31
N ALA A 106 1.24 5.76 -1.09
CA ALA A 106 0.52 7.01 -0.87
C ALA A 106 1.00 7.74 0.40
N ALA A 107 1.29 7.01 1.49
CA ALA A 107 1.79 7.60 2.72
C ALA A 107 3.15 8.27 2.53
N ALA A 108 4.06 7.62 1.79
CA ALA A 108 5.35 8.23 1.44
C ALA A 108 5.18 9.48 0.55
N LEU A 109 4.24 9.45 -0.40
CA LEU A 109 3.91 10.63 -1.20
C LEU A 109 3.44 11.78 -0.32
N LEU A 110 2.47 11.56 0.56
CA LEU A 110 1.90 12.62 1.41
C LEU A 110 2.89 13.16 2.43
N THR A 111 3.83 12.35 2.90
CA THR A 111 4.94 12.81 3.75
C THR A 111 5.85 13.78 2.99
N LYS A 112 6.16 13.48 1.72
CA LYS A 112 7.02 14.32 0.88
C LYS A 112 6.27 15.53 0.30
N THR A 113 5.03 15.35 -0.07
CA THR A 113 4.16 16.35 -0.71
C THR A 113 2.79 16.31 -0.03
N PRO A 114 2.57 17.09 1.04
CA PRO A 114 1.34 16.99 1.86
C PRO A 114 0.05 17.33 1.11
N LYS A 115 0.13 18.16 0.06
CA LYS A 115 -1.01 18.56 -0.78
C LYS A 115 -0.69 18.35 -2.26
N PRO A 116 -0.58 17.09 -2.71
CA PRO A 116 -0.28 16.80 -4.10
C PRO A 116 -1.49 17.15 -4.99
N ASN A 117 -1.23 17.61 -6.20
CA ASN A 117 -2.26 17.68 -7.23
C ASN A 117 -2.52 16.28 -7.81
N ARG A 118 -3.64 16.13 -8.54
CA ARG A 118 -4.05 14.85 -9.12
C ARG A 118 -2.97 14.22 -10.01
N LYS A 119 -2.27 15.01 -10.81
CA LYS A 119 -1.19 14.51 -11.66
C LYS A 119 -0.05 13.91 -10.83
N GLN A 120 0.38 14.60 -9.78
CA GLN A 120 1.41 14.11 -8.87
C GLN A 120 1.00 12.81 -8.16
N ILE A 121 -0.28 12.66 -7.82
CA ILE A 121 -0.82 11.41 -7.25
C ILE A 121 -0.73 10.30 -8.29
N VAL A 122 -1.24 10.51 -9.51
CA VAL A 122 -1.21 9.50 -10.58
C VAL A 122 0.22 9.07 -10.89
N ASP A 123 1.15 10.03 -11.03
CA ASP A 123 2.55 9.75 -11.32
C ASP A 123 3.21 8.91 -10.20
N ALA A 124 2.98 9.28 -8.93
CA ALA A 124 3.53 8.56 -7.79
C ALA A 124 2.97 7.15 -7.65
N MET A 125 1.68 6.96 -7.99
CA MET A 125 0.98 5.68 -7.88
C MET A 125 1.16 4.77 -9.11
N SER A 126 1.77 5.24 -10.19
CA SER A 126 1.94 4.50 -11.45
C SER A 126 2.67 3.15 -11.30
N GLY A 127 3.56 3.04 -10.30
CA GLY A 127 4.26 1.80 -9.95
C GLY A 127 3.46 0.83 -9.07
N ASN A 128 2.15 1.04 -8.87
CA ASN A 128 1.31 0.20 -8.05
C ASN A 128 0.16 -0.38 -8.89
N ILE A 129 0.18 -1.69 -9.12
CA ILE A 129 -0.80 -2.38 -9.97
C ILE A 129 -2.00 -2.83 -9.13
N CYS A 130 -3.22 -2.50 -9.59
CA CYS A 130 -4.47 -3.03 -9.07
C CYS A 130 -5.19 -3.85 -10.13
N ARG A 131 -5.25 -5.18 -9.97
CA ARG A 131 -5.90 -6.07 -10.96
C ARG A 131 -7.42 -5.86 -11.03
N CYS A 132 -8.03 -5.38 -9.94
CA CYS A 132 -9.45 -5.03 -9.89
C CYS A 132 -9.77 -3.69 -10.54
N GLY A 133 -8.76 -2.87 -10.86
CA GLY A 133 -8.95 -1.59 -11.56
C GLY A 133 -9.52 -0.46 -10.69
N THR A 134 -9.39 -0.50 -9.37
CA THR A 134 -9.93 0.52 -8.46
C THR A 134 -9.10 1.82 -8.43
N TYR A 135 -8.42 2.17 -9.51
CA TYR A 135 -7.51 3.33 -9.56
C TYR A 135 -8.21 4.67 -9.29
N HIS A 136 -9.44 4.84 -9.79
CA HIS A 136 -10.21 6.08 -9.55
C HIS A 136 -10.51 6.27 -8.06
N GLN A 137 -10.91 5.19 -7.37
CA GLN A 137 -11.18 5.21 -5.93
C GLN A 137 -9.89 5.44 -5.13
N ILE A 138 -8.77 4.80 -5.54
CA ILE A 138 -7.46 5.00 -4.92
C ILE A 138 -7.06 6.48 -4.98
N VAL A 139 -7.10 7.08 -6.17
CA VAL A 139 -6.74 8.51 -6.36
C VAL A 139 -7.65 9.41 -5.54
N ALA A 140 -8.98 9.18 -5.58
CA ALA A 140 -9.95 9.96 -4.82
C ALA A 140 -9.73 9.87 -3.30
N ALA A 141 -9.37 8.68 -2.80
CA ALA A 141 -9.06 8.49 -1.38
C ALA A 141 -7.78 9.23 -0.97
N ILE A 142 -6.75 9.26 -1.84
CA ILE A 142 -5.53 10.04 -1.58
C ILE A 142 -5.84 11.54 -1.58
N GLU A 143 -6.60 12.04 -2.56
CA GLU A 143 -7.06 13.43 -2.60
C GLU A 143 -7.84 13.80 -1.32
N SER A 144 -8.73 12.92 -0.86
CA SER A 144 -9.48 13.10 0.37
C SER A 144 -8.58 13.17 1.60
N ALA A 145 -7.64 12.24 1.73
CA ALA A 145 -6.70 12.21 2.85
C ALA A 145 -5.76 13.44 2.87
N ALA A 146 -5.41 13.96 1.69
CA ALA A 146 -4.60 15.17 1.53
C ALA A 146 -5.39 16.48 1.73
N GLY A 147 -6.72 16.43 1.83
CA GLY A 147 -7.59 17.60 1.84
C GLY A 147 -7.58 18.39 0.53
N THR A 148 -7.25 17.74 -0.59
CA THR A 148 -7.18 18.33 -1.93
C THR A 148 -8.35 17.92 -2.82
N SER A 149 -9.29 17.12 -2.31
CA SER A 149 -10.47 16.71 -3.06
C SER A 149 -11.31 17.94 -3.42
N ALA A 150 -11.56 18.14 -4.71
CA ALA A 150 -12.73 18.87 -5.12
C ALA A 150 -13.94 18.13 -4.52
N LYS A 151 -14.92 18.86 -3.92
CA LYS A 151 -16.14 18.26 -3.30
C LYS A 151 -16.60 17.05 -4.10
N PRO A 152 -16.92 15.91 -3.48
CA PRO A 152 -17.34 14.73 -4.22
C PRO A 152 -18.61 15.08 -4.99
N GLY A 153 -18.47 15.16 -6.31
CA GLY A 153 -19.61 15.10 -7.19
C GLY A 153 -20.32 13.78 -6.91
N THR A 154 -21.63 13.87 -6.70
CA THR A 154 -22.57 12.79 -6.44
C THR A 154 -22.15 11.47 -7.09
N LYS A 155 -22.05 10.41 -6.26
CA LYS A 155 -21.88 9.03 -6.66
C LYS A 155 -22.78 8.70 -7.85
N ALA A 156 -22.18 8.33 -8.99
CA ALA A 156 -22.89 7.49 -9.94
C ALA A 156 -23.09 6.11 -9.26
N ALA A 157 -24.32 5.78 -8.92
CA ALA A 157 -24.69 4.45 -8.47
C ALA A 157 -24.31 3.44 -9.56
N PRO A 158 -23.78 2.25 -9.23
CA PRO A 158 -23.55 1.22 -10.21
C PRO A 158 -24.89 0.88 -10.85
N ALA A 159 -24.93 0.96 -12.19
CA ALA A 159 -26.10 0.55 -12.96
C ALA A 159 -26.39 -0.92 -12.64
N ALA A 160 -27.54 -1.18 -12.03
CA ALA A 160 -28.02 -2.54 -11.78
C ALA A 160 -28.11 -3.28 -13.12
N ALA A 161 -27.37 -4.36 -13.28
CA ALA A 161 -27.49 -5.25 -14.43
C ALA A 161 -28.90 -5.81 -14.46
N LYS A 162 -29.65 -5.52 -15.55
CA LYS A 162 -30.94 -6.13 -15.81
C LYS A 162 -30.77 -7.64 -15.94
N PRO A 163 -31.60 -8.46 -15.28
CA PRO A 163 -31.59 -9.89 -15.49
C PRO A 163 -32.02 -10.21 -16.93
N ALA A 164 -31.25 -11.06 -17.61
CA ALA A 164 -31.57 -11.54 -18.93
C ALA A 164 -32.90 -12.34 -18.89
N ALA A 165 -33.89 -11.94 -19.70
CA ALA A 165 -35.12 -12.65 -19.86
C ALA A 165 -34.83 -14.03 -20.47
N LYS A 166 -35.22 -15.12 -19.77
CA LYS A 166 -35.31 -16.46 -20.34
C LYS A 166 -36.38 -16.44 -21.44
N LYS A 167 -35.98 -16.71 -22.67
CA LYS A 167 -36.91 -17.13 -23.71
C LYS A 167 -37.28 -18.59 -23.49
N ALA A 168 -38.55 -18.87 -23.44
CA ALA A 168 -39.14 -20.21 -23.50
C ALA A 168 -38.94 -20.82 -24.87
#